data_9f03330eddfbdf83988994ba5021ce9c
#
_entry.id   9f03330eddfbdf83988994ba5021ce9c
#
_cell.length_a   1.000
_cell.length_b   1.000
_cell.length_c   1.000
_cell.angle_alpha   90.00
_cell.angle_beta   90.00
_cell.angle_gamma   90.00
#
_symmetry.space_group_name_H-M   'P 1'
#
loop_
_entity.id
_entity.type
_entity.pdbx_description
1 polymer ?
#
loop_
_entity_poly.entity_id
_entity_poly.type
_entity_poly.pdbx_seq_one_letter_code
_entity_poly.pdbx_strand_id
1 'polypeptide(L)'
;NLFRTLQQKEREHYESLDRVLRGEVPQCNCNDSDGRDYQPKAAYTAMSSPEDKQQDSFLATDCIATEKLVSGEYNSEVFAFGDSSVRKLLADIQVEEQNHAEMLYKYKTVNGMV
;
A
#
# COMPACT_ATOMS: atom_id res chain seq x y z
N ASN A 1 -0.25 -11.83 7.86
CA ASN A 1 0.95 -11.62 7.04
C ASN A 1 0.80 -10.31 6.28
N LEU A 2 1.89 -9.58 6.14
CA LEU A 2 1.90 -8.24 5.53
C LEU A 2 1.29 -8.24 4.12
N PHE A 3 1.70 -9.18 3.28
CA PHE A 3 1.23 -9.20 1.88
C PHE A 3 -0.26 -9.44 1.77
N ARG A 4 -0.84 -10.27 2.64
CA ARG A 4 -2.30 -10.47 2.69
C ARG A 4 -3.02 -9.23 3.17
N THR A 5 -2.46 -8.53 4.15
CA THR A 5 -3.01 -7.27 4.64
C THR A 5 -3.04 -6.22 3.53
N LEU A 6 -1.95 -6.08 2.78
CA LEU A 6 -1.88 -5.15 1.67
C LEU A 6 -2.83 -5.54 0.54
N GLN A 7 -2.94 -6.83 0.23
CA GLN A 7 -3.88 -7.33 -0.77
C GLN A 7 -5.33 -6.95 -0.41
N GLN A 8 -5.70 -7.11 0.86
CA GLN A 8 -7.03 -6.75 1.33
C GLN A 8 -7.28 -5.24 1.19
N LYS A 9 -6.29 -4.41 1.51
CA LYS A 9 -6.39 -2.96 1.36
C LYS A 9 -6.55 -2.56 -0.10
N GLU A 10 -5.80 -3.17 -1.00
CA GLU A 10 -5.93 -2.90 -2.44
C GLU A 10 -7.32 -3.30 -2.95
N ARG A 11 -7.89 -4.39 -2.44
CA ARG A 11 -9.26 -4.78 -2.77
C ARG A 11 -10.27 -3.74 -2.30
N GLU A 12 -10.09 -3.20 -1.11
CA GLU A 12 -10.95 -2.13 -0.58
C GLU A 12 -10.86 -0.87 -1.46
N HIS A 13 -9.67 -0.51 -1.92
CA HIS A 13 -9.49 0.60 -2.85
C HIS A 13 -10.21 0.35 -4.17
N TYR A 14 -10.09 -0.85 -4.72
CA TYR A 14 -10.78 -1.24 -5.95
C TYR A 14 -12.30 -1.12 -5.79
N GLU A 15 -12.85 -1.64 -4.70
CA GLU A 15 -14.28 -1.58 -4.42
C GLU A 15 -14.76 -0.14 -4.24
N SER A 16 -13.96 0.70 -3.59
CA SER A 16 -14.27 2.12 -3.43
C SER A 16 -14.35 2.83 -4.78
N LEU A 17 -13.41 2.58 -5.67
CA LEU A 17 -13.40 3.17 -7.01
C LEU A 17 -14.55 2.66 -7.86
N ASP A 18 -14.89 1.37 -7.75
CA ASP A 18 -16.03 0.79 -8.43
C ASP A 18 -17.35 1.48 -8.00
N ARG A 19 -17.48 1.79 -6.71
CA ARG A 19 -18.63 2.53 -6.19
C ARG A 19 -18.72 3.94 -6.76
N VAL A 20 -17.57 4.61 -6.95
CA VAL A 20 -17.55 5.92 -7.61
C VAL A 20 -18.13 5.84 -9.02
N LEU A 21 -17.79 4.79 -9.77
CA LEU A 21 -18.36 4.58 -11.11
C LEU A 21 -19.86 4.37 -11.09
N ARG A 22 -20.42 3.92 -9.97
CA ARG A 22 -21.86 3.75 -9.78
C ARG A 22 -22.55 4.96 -9.18
N GLY A 23 -21.84 6.07 -9.04
CA GLY A 23 -22.37 7.33 -8.53
C GLY A 23 -22.32 7.47 -7.01
N GLU A 24 -21.62 6.59 -6.31
CA GLU A 24 -21.43 6.65 -4.86
C GLU A 24 -19.99 7.08 -4.54
N VAL A 25 -19.83 7.93 -3.50
CA VAL A 25 -18.49 8.33 -3.06
C VAL A 25 -18.30 7.83 -1.62
N PRO A 26 -17.66 6.66 -1.43
CA PRO A 26 -17.39 6.16 -0.09
C PRO A 26 -16.29 6.98 0.59
N GLN A 27 -16.21 6.88 1.91
CA GLN A 27 -15.09 7.44 2.66
C GLN A 27 -13.99 6.38 2.78
N CYS A 28 -12.73 6.81 2.65
CA CYS A 28 -11.58 5.98 2.94
C CYS A 28 -11.17 6.25 4.39
N ASN A 29 -11.14 5.20 5.20
CA ASN A 29 -10.61 5.29 6.57
C ASN A 29 -9.09 5.20 6.51
N CYS A 30 -8.49 6.24 6.01
CA CYS A 30 -7.05 6.34 5.87
C CYS A 30 -6.44 6.77 7.20
N ASN A 31 -5.41 6.07 7.64
CA ASN A 31 -4.74 6.36 8.90
C ASN A 31 -3.23 6.44 8.69
N ASP A 32 -2.69 7.63 8.83
CA ASP A 32 -1.25 7.89 8.69
C ASP A 32 -0.42 7.08 9.69
N SER A 33 -1.02 6.67 10.81
CA SER A 33 -0.33 5.89 11.83
C SER A 33 -0.02 4.46 11.39
N ASP A 34 -0.73 3.92 10.39
CA ASP A 34 -0.55 2.52 9.97
C ASP A 34 0.91 2.23 9.58
N GLY A 35 1.50 3.10 8.77
CA GLY A 35 2.92 2.95 8.41
C GLY A 35 3.85 3.27 9.56
N ARG A 36 3.58 4.37 10.28
CA ARG A 36 4.40 4.82 11.40
C ARG A 36 4.45 3.79 12.53
N ASP A 37 3.31 3.21 12.87
CA ASP A 37 3.18 2.33 14.02
C ASP A 37 3.48 0.86 13.70
N TYR A 38 3.65 0.53 12.44
CA TYR A 38 4.01 -0.81 12.01
C TYR A 38 5.43 -1.13 12.48
N GLN A 39 5.57 -2.18 13.29
CA GLN A 39 6.83 -2.63 13.84
C GLN A 39 6.97 -4.14 13.65
N PRO A 40 7.39 -4.57 12.46
CA PRO A 40 7.51 -5.99 12.16
C PRO A 40 8.70 -6.61 12.90
N LYS A 41 8.58 -7.92 13.16
CA LYS A 41 9.69 -8.73 13.65
C LYS A 41 10.30 -9.47 12.48
N ALA A 42 11.60 -9.78 12.59
CA ALA A 42 12.28 -10.56 11.57
C ALA A 42 11.62 -11.93 11.43
N ALA A 43 11.21 -12.28 10.22
CA ALA A 43 10.62 -13.57 9.89
C ALA A 43 11.67 -14.58 9.39
N TYR A 44 12.83 -14.09 8.97
CA TYR A 44 13.90 -14.90 8.43
C TYR A 44 15.05 -15.00 9.43
N THR A 45 15.56 -16.21 9.60
CA THR A 45 16.67 -16.54 10.49
C THR A 45 17.77 -17.24 9.69
N ALA A 46 18.89 -17.57 10.35
CA ALA A 46 19.96 -18.36 9.72
C ALA A 46 19.50 -19.74 9.26
N MET A 47 18.38 -20.23 9.79
CA MET A 47 17.80 -21.53 9.42
C MET A 47 16.78 -21.43 8.29
N SER A 48 16.45 -20.23 7.85
CA SER A 48 15.46 -20.02 6.78
C SER A 48 16.07 -20.31 5.41
N SER A 49 15.20 -20.70 4.46
CA SER A 49 15.62 -20.93 3.06
C SER A 49 16.09 -19.62 2.42
N PRO A 50 17.33 -19.57 1.87
CA PRO A 50 17.79 -18.39 1.15
C PRO A 50 16.93 -18.04 -0.07
N GLU A 51 16.39 -19.06 -0.74
CA GLU A 51 15.53 -18.88 -1.93
C GLU A 51 14.21 -18.21 -1.56
N ASP A 52 13.61 -18.64 -0.47
CA ASP A 52 12.34 -18.05 0.01
C ASP A 52 12.55 -16.59 0.41
N LYS A 53 13.66 -16.31 1.11
CA LYS A 53 14.01 -14.94 1.48
C LYS A 53 14.20 -14.06 0.25
N GLN A 54 14.87 -14.58 -0.77
CA GLN A 54 15.12 -13.85 -2.01
C GLN A 54 13.80 -13.55 -2.75
N GLN A 55 12.89 -14.53 -2.82
CA GLN A 55 11.58 -14.33 -3.44
C GLN A 55 10.78 -13.26 -2.72
N ASP A 56 10.74 -13.29 -1.40
CA ASP A 56 10.01 -12.31 -0.62
C ASP A 56 10.65 -10.92 -0.72
N SER A 57 11.98 -10.86 -0.83
CA SER A 57 12.69 -9.61 -1.08
C SER A 57 12.31 -9.01 -2.43
N PHE A 58 12.25 -9.82 -3.46
CA PHE A 58 11.78 -9.40 -4.78
C PHE A 58 10.34 -8.90 -4.73
N LEU A 59 9.47 -9.65 -4.07
CA LEU A 59 8.06 -9.28 -3.94
C LEU A 59 7.92 -7.95 -3.21
N ALA A 60 8.63 -7.76 -2.11
CA ALA A 60 8.58 -6.51 -1.35
C ALA A 60 9.06 -5.32 -2.19
N THR A 61 10.16 -5.48 -2.93
CA THR A 61 10.69 -4.44 -3.80
C THR A 61 9.71 -4.08 -4.91
N ASP A 62 9.10 -5.09 -5.52
CA ASP A 62 8.12 -4.93 -6.58
C ASP A 62 6.86 -4.22 -6.08
N CYS A 63 6.40 -4.58 -4.88
CA CYS A 63 5.26 -3.93 -4.25
C CYS A 63 5.54 -2.46 -3.93
N ILE A 64 6.75 -2.13 -3.45
CA ILE A 64 7.13 -0.72 -3.21
C ILE A 64 7.07 0.08 -4.51
N ALA A 65 7.62 -0.47 -5.59
CA ALA A 65 7.61 0.18 -6.89
C ALA A 65 6.18 0.39 -7.40
N THR A 66 5.30 -0.60 -7.21
CA THR A 66 3.89 -0.52 -7.60
C THR A 66 3.15 0.54 -6.79
N GLU A 67 3.35 0.59 -5.47
CA GLU A 67 2.74 1.60 -4.61
C GLU A 67 3.14 3.02 -5.05
N LYS A 68 4.42 3.18 -5.38
CA LYS A 68 4.94 4.47 -5.85
C LYS A 68 4.33 4.88 -7.18
N LEU A 69 4.22 3.96 -8.13
CA LEU A 69 3.62 4.21 -9.43
C LEU A 69 2.14 4.57 -9.31
N VAL A 70 1.38 3.78 -8.56
CA VAL A 70 -0.06 3.98 -8.36
C VAL A 70 -0.32 5.28 -7.60
N SER A 71 0.48 5.59 -6.60
CA SER A 71 0.38 6.86 -5.87
C SER A 71 0.56 8.06 -6.81
N GLY A 72 1.50 7.98 -7.75
CA GLY A 72 1.71 9.02 -8.76
C GLY A 72 0.51 9.17 -9.69
N GLU A 73 -0.12 8.07 -10.08
CA GLU A 73 -1.33 8.09 -10.91
C GLU A 73 -2.50 8.73 -10.17
N TYR A 74 -2.72 8.40 -8.89
CA TYR A 74 -3.75 9.04 -8.09
C TYR A 74 -3.50 10.54 -7.95
N ASN A 75 -2.26 10.96 -7.80
CA ASN A 75 -1.90 12.36 -7.74
C ASN A 75 -2.30 13.10 -9.01
N SER A 76 -2.11 12.51 -10.17
CA SER A 76 -2.52 13.10 -11.46
C SER A 76 -4.03 13.14 -11.59
N GLU A 77 -4.71 12.05 -11.23
CA GLU A 77 -6.16 11.92 -11.37
C GLU A 77 -6.93 12.86 -10.45
N VAL A 78 -6.39 13.22 -9.28
CA VAL A 78 -7.02 14.18 -8.37
C VAL A 78 -7.35 15.49 -9.08
N PHE A 79 -6.51 15.95 -9.99
CA PHE A 79 -6.73 17.19 -10.72
C PHE A 79 -7.73 17.05 -11.87
N ALA A 80 -8.08 15.83 -12.26
CA ALA A 80 -9.04 15.58 -13.33
C ALA A 80 -10.49 15.67 -12.88
N PHE A 81 -10.77 15.62 -11.57
CA PHE A 81 -12.13 15.60 -11.05
C PHE A 81 -12.53 16.95 -10.47
N GLY A 82 -13.73 17.41 -10.85
CA GLY A 82 -14.32 18.62 -10.29
C GLY A 82 -14.99 18.41 -8.93
N ASP A 83 -15.39 17.17 -8.61
CA ASP A 83 -16.08 16.85 -7.35
C ASP A 83 -15.06 16.71 -6.22
N SER A 84 -15.23 17.56 -5.17
CA SER A 84 -14.32 17.57 -4.04
C SER A 84 -14.33 16.28 -3.22
N SER A 85 -15.47 15.58 -3.17
CA SER A 85 -15.56 14.30 -2.46
C SER A 85 -14.78 13.21 -3.16
N VAL A 86 -14.79 13.18 -4.50
CA VAL A 86 -13.99 12.25 -5.29
C VAL A 86 -12.50 12.56 -5.13
N ARG A 87 -12.13 13.84 -5.20
CA ARG A 87 -10.74 14.26 -5.00
C ARG A 87 -10.23 13.85 -3.62
N LYS A 88 -11.05 14.02 -2.58
CA LYS A 88 -10.68 13.63 -1.23
C LYS A 88 -10.46 12.11 -1.12
N LEU A 89 -11.34 11.32 -1.72
CA LEU A 89 -11.18 9.86 -1.75
C LEU A 89 -9.87 9.47 -2.41
N LEU A 90 -9.54 10.03 -3.56
CA LEU A 90 -8.29 9.72 -4.26
C LEU A 90 -7.07 10.13 -3.44
N ALA A 91 -7.11 11.29 -2.79
CA ALA A 91 -6.03 11.76 -1.94
C ALA A 91 -5.84 10.85 -0.71
N ASP A 92 -6.93 10.40 -0.10
CA ASP A 92 -6.88 9.48 1.04
C ASP A 92 -6.30 8.12 0.64
N ILE A 93 -6.68 7.61 -0.52
CA ILE A 93 -6.09 6.37 -1.05
C ILE A 93 -4.58 6.57 -1.30
N GLN A 94 -4.18 7.73 -1.83
CA GLN A 94 -2.77 8.04 -2.07
C GLN A 94 -1.96 7.99 -0.76
N VAL A 95 -2.49 8.54 0.33
CA VAL A 95 -1.85 8.48 1.64
C VAL A 95 -1.69 7.02 2.10
N GLU A 96 -2.71 6.19 1.90
CA GLU A 96 -2.62 4.77 2.24
C GLU A 96 -1.55 4.04 1.43
N GLU A 97 -1.40 4.37 0.15
CA GLU A 97 -0.33 3.81 -0.68
C GLU A 97 1.06 4.15 -0.12
N GLN A 98 1.23 5.36 0.41
CA GLN A 98 2.47 5.77 1.06
C GLN A 98 2.72 4.97 2.35
N ASN A 99 1.68 4.74 3.15
CA ASN A 99 1.77 3.89 4.34
C ASN A 99 2.21 2.47 3.98
N HIS A 100 1.65 1.91 2.91
CA HIS A 100 2.02 0.58 2.44
C HIS A 100 3.50 0.51 2.04
N ALA A 101 4.01 1.53 1.37
CA ALA A 101 5.42 1.59 1.00
C ALA A 101 6.32 1.63 2.25
N GLU A 102 5.93 2.40 3.27
CA GLU A 102 6.66 2.45 4.53
C GLU A 102 6.66 1.10 5.24
N MET A 103 5.51 0.42 5.29
CA MET A 103 5.41 -0.91 5.90
C MET A 103 6.29 -1.93 5.19
N LEU A 104 6.30 -1.91 3.85
CA LEU A 104 7.14 -2.80 3.05
C LEU A 104 8.63 -2.52 3.27
N TYR A 105 9.02 -1.26 3.37
CA TYR A 105 10.40 -0.88 3.64
C TYR A 105 10.84 -1.38 5.03
N LYS A 106 10.00 -1.21 6.04
CA LYS A 106 10.28 -1.72 7.39
C LYS A 106 10.40 -3.24 7.40
N TYR A 107 9.54 -3.94 6.66
CA TYR A 107 9.63 -5.38 6.50
C TYR A 107 10.96 -5.81 5.89
N LYS A 108 11.38 -5.14 4.83
CA LYS A 108 12.67 -5.43 4.19
C LYS A 108 13.84 -5.17 5.14
N THR A 109 13.80 -4.06 5.85
CA THR A 109 14.87 -3.66 6.77
C THR A 109 15.06 -4.68 7.88
N VAL A 110 13.97 -5.08 8.55
CA VAL A 110 14.07 -6.01 9.68
C VAL A 110 14.48 -7.42 9.26
N ASN A 111 14.24 -7.78 8.00
CA ASN A 111 14.62 -9.08 7.44
C ASN A 111 15.96 -9.05 6.70
N GLY A 112 16.70 -7.94 6.75
CA GLY A 112 18.00 -7.83 6.10
C GLY A 112 17.94 -7.92 4.57
N MET A 113 16.89 -7.37 3.98
CA MET A 113 16.64 -7.39 2.53
C MET A 113 17.01 -6.05 1.84
N VAL A 114 17.53 -5.13 2.60
CA VAL A 114 17.91 -3.80 2.10
C VAL A 114 19.38 -3.79 1.73
#